data_8c844b192aff7be78a7b71f47d830773
#
_entry.id   8c844b192aff7be78a7b71f47d830773
#
_cell.length_a   1.000
_cell.length_b   1.000
_cell.length_c   1.000
_cell.angle_alpha   90.00
_cell.angle_beta   90.00
_cell.angle_gamma   90.00
#
_symmetry.space_group_name_H-M   'P 1'
#
loop_
_entity.id
_entity.type
_entity.pdbx_description
1 polymer ?
#
loop_
_entity_poly.entity_id
_entity_poly.type
_entity_poly.pdbx_seq_one_letter_code
_entity_poly.pdbx_strand_id
1 'polypeptide(L)'
;MKSLLGKIRGFVDNFASTISDVVDTDVIITDSNMDIVGKSFRYFSLYRDIQIGSLIADVLVNNHNLLIEDKASVPSCRSCESFKECKMKGFVGVPIHYGNQVVGVIALILPRFKVKALFEKLDSTVTFMENMAELVAVQMMNQIEKQGLWQRVLQIEAMMDIMEDAVLYTDGYGNVVYLNQPFKENFEVQEDLRGKNICKIYPVFERWFKERKSLEHVKVSVNLGTSIFYGMVTSRRVYLSEQEYGVIFCFQPYHRLHSSLNQFLEGTMVTFHWLGEFLSPEVMETARKFAEKDENLLITGEDNALNELIAKAIFNHSVRRLEGIKVIYMQNVYRDLLDIYFMDEYGIIRNMDKGTLVIVQPERMSLYVQDKLADFIQSGKLQFGRLTVRSNVRFLFCTTENLGELVKSI
;
A
#
# COMPACT_ATOMS: atom_id res chain seq x y z
N MET A 1 14.85 -21.85 10.56
CA MET A 1 14.38 -20.52 11.06
C MET A 1 15.28 -20.13 12.22
N LYS A 2 15.78 -18.90 12.28
CA LYS A 2 16.54 -18.45 13.46
C LYS A 2 15.60 -18.44 14.68
N SER A 3 16.10 -18.93 15.83
CA SER A 3 15.38 -18.87 17.10
C SER A 3 15.05 -17.43 17.51
N LEU A 4 14.16 -17.24 18.47
CA LEU A 4 13.78 -15.91 18.96
C LEU A 4 15.01 -15.15 19.51
N LEU A 5 15.86 -15.81 20.32
CA LEU A 5 17.12 -15.25 20.82
C LEU A 5 18.14 -15.02 19.69
N GLY A 6 18.17 -15.87 18.69
CA GLY A 6 19.04 -15.72 17.52
C GLY A 6 18.78 -14.43 16.71
N LYS A 7 17.59 -13.83 16.84
CA LYS A 7 17.27 -12.53 16.21
C LYS A 7 17.95 -11.34 16.88
N ILE A 8 18.28 -11.47 18.17
CA ILE A 8 18.98 -10.43 18.97
C ILE A 8 20.42 -10.83 19.33
N ARG A 9 21.03 -11.71 18.53
CA ARG A 9 22.34 -12.31 18.80
C ARG A 9 23.41 -11.27 19.20
N GLY A 10 23.50 -10.14 18.50
CA GLY A 10 24.47 -9.10 18.81
C GLY A 10 24.32 -8.49 20.21
N PHE A 11 23.07 -8.32 20.67
CA PHE A 11 22.79 -7.90 22.04
C PHE A 11 23.19 -9.00 23.05
N VAL A 12 22.77 -10.24 22.79
CA VAL A 12 23.02 -11.40 23.69
C VAL A 12 24.50 -11.68 23.82
N ASP A 13 25.28 -11.52 22.76
CA ASP A 13 26.74 -11.72 22.80
C ASP A 13 27.45 -10.65 23.67
N ASN A 14 27.11 -9.37 23.48
CA ASN A 14 27.59 -8.29 24.35
C ASN A 14 27.15 -8.48 25.81
N PHE A 15 25.93 -8.99 26.00
CA PHE A 15 25.40 -9.23 27.33
C PHE A 15 26.12 -10.38 28.04
N ALA A 16 26.47 -11.46 27.33
CA ALA A 16 27.31 -12.54 27.85
C ALA A 16 28.66 -12.01 28.32
N SER A 17 29.25 -11.07 27.61
CA SER A 17 30.51 -10.42 28.03
C SER A 17 30.32 -9.62 29.32
N THR A 18 29.23 -8.85 29.43
CA THR A 18 28.94 -8.08 30.65
C THR A 18 28.73 -8.99 31.86
N ILE A 19 28.00 -10.07 31.73
CA ILE A 19 27.79 -11.05 32.80
C ILE A 19 29.16 -11.68 33.20
N SER A 20 29.96 -12.07 32.22
CA SER A 20 31.28 -12.64 32.42
C SER A 20 32.19 -11.68 33.17
N ASP A 21 32.12 -10.37 32.89
CA ASP A 21 32.92 -9.34 33.58
C ASP A 21 32.50 -9.17 35.04
N VAL A 22 31.18 -9.21 35.33
CA VAL A 22 30.64 -9.04 36.69
C VAL A 22 30.91 -10.27 37.56
N VAL A 23 30.65 -11.47 37.02
CA VAL A 23 30.76 -12.73 37.78
C VAL A 23 32.18 -13.28 37.74
N ASP A 24 33.05 -12.74 36.88
CA ASP A 24 34.40 -13.18 36.65
C ASP A 24 34.51 -14.67 36.35
N THR A 25 33.73 -15.13 35.38
CA THR A 25 33.68 -16.55 34.93
C THR A 25 33.27 -16.63 33.46
N ASP A 26 33.36 -17.82 32.91
CA ASP A 26 32.92 -18.08 31.53
C ASP A 26 31.41 -18.18 31.46
N VAL A 27 30.82 -17.55 30.43
CA VAL A 27 29.40 -17.47 30.21
C VAL A 27 29.03 -18.02 28.81
N ILE A 28 28.03 -18.84 28.76
CA ILE A 28 27.36 -19.27 27.53
C ILE A 28 25.86 -18.96 27.63
N ILE A 29 25.33 -18.38 26.58
CA ILE A 29 23.86 -18.20 26.42
C ILE A 29 23.43 -19.01 25.21
N THR A 30 22.49 -19.91 25.41
CA THR A 30 21.93 -20.75 24.33
C THR A 30 20.46 -20.44 24.12
N ASP A 31 19.98 -20.73 22.94
CA ASP A 31 18.54 -20.72 22.65
C ASP A 31 17.86 -22.07 22.97
N SER A 32 16.55 -22.16 22.67
CA SER A 32 15.76 -23.37 22.88
C SER A 32 16.21 -24.56 22.01
N ASN A 33 17.00 -24.35 20.96
CA ASN A 33 17.57 -25.39 20.13
C ASN A 33 18.98 -25.80 20.60
N MET A 34 19.43 -25.24 21.71
CA MET A 34 20.81 -25.36 22.25
C MET A 34 21.90 -24.74 21.37
N ASP A 35 21.51 -23.88 20.40
CA ASP A 35 22.48 -23.11 19.63
C ASP A 35 23.07 -21.98 20.49
N ILE A 36 24.39 -21.79 20.46
CA ILE A 36 25.05 -20.72 21.20
C ILE A 36 24.73 -19.37 20.52
N VAL A 37 24.00 -18.49 21.21
CA VAL A 37 23.62 -17.15 20.75
C VAL A 37 24.44 -16.06 21.39
N GLY A 38 25.08 -16.33 22.53
CA GLY A 38 26.04 -15.45 23.18
C GLY A 38 27.10 -16.23 23.96
N LYS A 39 28.32 -15.71 24.00
CA LYS A 39 29.42 -16.35 24.74
C LYS A 39 30.49 -15.36 25.15
N SER A 40 31.07 -15.60 26.33
CA SER A 40 32.28 -14.90 26.78
C SER A 40 33.15 -15.87 27.55
N PHE A 41 34.37 -16.10 27.07
CA PHE A 41 35.32 -17.03 27.67
C PHE A 41 36.51 -16.29 28.21
N ARG A 42 36.73 -16.35 29.54
CA ARG A 42 37.87 -15.77 30.25
C ARG A 42 38.93 -16.80 30.57
N TYR A 43 38.48 -18.00 30.93
CA TYR A 43 39.38 -19.02 31.46
C TYR A 43 39.52 -20.22 30.51
N PHE A 44 38.54 -20.40 29.61
CA PHE A 44 38.51 -21.52 28.71
C PHE A 44 38.55 -21.02 27.26
N SER A 45 39.73 -20.85 26.70
CA SER A 45 39.88 -20.29 25.35
C SER A 45 39.45 -21.18 24.18
N LEU A 46 39.09 -22.45 24.45
CA LEU A 46 38.79 -23.45 23.43
C LEU A 46 37.70 -24.42 23.91
N TYR A 47 36.44 -23.98 23.83
CA TYR A 47 35.28 -24.89 23.91
C TYR A 47 34.75 -25.20 22.50
N ARG A 48 35.56 -25.84 21.65
CA ARG A 48 35.06 -26.29 20.37
C ARG A 48 34.18 -27.54 20.50
N ASP A 49 34.31 -28.32 21.56
CA ASP A 49 33.70 -29.66 21.66
C ASP A 49 33.17 -30.02 23.08
N ILE A 50 32.76 -29.06 23.91
CA ILE A 50 32.17 -29.43 25.19
C ILE A 50 30.70 -29.83 24.92
N GLN A 51 30.37 -31.07 25.15
CA GLN A 51 29.04 -31.60 25.22
C GLN A 51 28.30 -31.08 26.48
N ILE A 52 28.26 -29.75 26.66
CA ILE A 52 27.46 -29.11 27.74
C ILE A 52 25.96 -29.32 27.44
N GLY A 53 25.62 -29.82 26.26
CA GLY A 53 24.24 -30.03 25.83
C GLY A 53 23.39 -30.81 26.81
N SER A 54 23.94 -31.75 27.58
CA SER A 54 23.18 -32.48 28.60
C SER A 54 22.73 -31.61 29.78
N LEU A 55 23.55 -30.70 30.27
CA LEU A 55 23.25 -29.81 31.40
C LEU A 55 22.31 -28.68 30.97
N ILE A 56 22.56 -28.11 29.81
CA ILE A 56 21.69 -27.09 29.24
C ILE A 56 20.32 -27.70 28.88
N ALA A 57 20.31 -28.90 28.30
CA ALA A 57 19.08 -29.62 28.02
C ALA A 57 18.26 -29.90 29.30
N ASP A 58 18.93 -30.20 30.40
CA ASP A 58 18.26 -30.40 31.70
C ASP A 58 17.55 -29.12 32.18
N VAL A 59 18.23 -27.95 32.10
CA VAL A 59 17.59 -26.66 32.41
C VAL A 59 16.43 -26.36 31.50
N LEU A 60 16.57 -26.60 30.18
CA LEU A 60 15.51 -26.33 29.21
C LEU A 60 14.28 -27.21 29.40
N VAL A 61 14.49 -28.51 29.66
CA VAL A 61 13.37 -29.49 29.78
C VAL A 61 12.67 -29.40 31.12
N ASN A 62 13.47 -29.31 32.21
CA ASN A 62 12.91 -29.33 33.56
C ASN A 62 12.53 -27.94 34.08
N ASN A 63 12.86 -26.88 33.33
CA ASN A 63 12.49 -25.50 33.62
C ASN A 63 12.87 -25.10 35.07
N HIS A 64 14.09 -25.40 35.50
CA HIS A 64 14.58 -25.02 36.84
C HIS A 64 16.06 -24.61 36.78
N ASN A 65 16.49 -23.88 37.79
CA ASN A 65 17.92 -23.54 37.96
C ASN A 65 18.70 -24.79 38.24
N LEU A 66 19.80 -25.03 37.50
CA LEU A 66 20.67 -26.17 37.71
C LEU A 66 21.96 -25.69 38.34
N LEU A 67 22.25 -26.16 39.53
CA LEU A 67 23.37 -25.76 40.36
C LEU A 67 24.27 -26.98 40.61
N ILE A 68 25.48 -26.99 40.10
CA ILE A 68 26.43 -28.10 40.21
C ILE A 68 27.75 -27.57 40.76
N GLU A 69 28.08 -27.95 41.98
CA GLU A 69 29.37 -27.62 42.58
C GLU A 69 30.50 -28.53 42.04
N ASP A 70 30.20 -29.81 41.89
CA ASP A 70 31.17 -30.79 41.35
C ASP A 70 30.53 -31.62 40.23
N LYS A 71 31.08 -31.50 39.02
CA LYS A 71 30.64 -32.32 37.89
C LYS A 71 30.69 -33.83 38.17
N ALA A 72 31.58 -34.29 39.10
CA ALA A 72 31.66 -35.66 39.49
C ALA A 72 30.45 -36.19 40.27
N SER A 73 29.59 -35.31 40.81
CA SER A 73 28.36 -35.67 41.48
C SER A 73 27.22 -36.01 40.48
N VAL A 74 27.34 -35.55 39.24
CA VAL A 74 26.30 -35.61 38.22
C VAL A 74 26.44 -36.86 37.35
N PRO A 75 25.42 -37.76 37.26
CA PRO A 75 25.50 -38.99 36.47
C PRO A 75 25.78 -38.73 34.97
N SER A 76 25.11 -37.73 34.36
CA SER A 76 25.32 -37.36 32.96
C SER A 76 26.72 -36.86 32.66
N CYS A 77 27.39 -36.19 33.62
CA CYS A 77 28.80 -35.82 33.48
C CYS A 77 29.73 -37.03 33.59
N ARG A 78 29.43 -37.95 34.50
CA ARG A 78 30.29 -39.18 34.68
C ARG A 78 30.27 -40.04 33.42
N SER A 79 29.17 -40.12 32.73
CA SER A 79 29.03 -40.89 31.50
C SER A 79 29.48 -40.15 30.22
N CYS A 80 29.89 -38.89 30.35
CA CYS A 80 30.37 -38.08 29.24
C CYS A 80 31.77 -38.54 28.79
N GLU A 81 31.94 -38.77 27.50
CA GLU A 81 33.20 -39.20 26.87
C GLU A 81 34.35 -38.24 27.19
N SER A 82 34.04 -36.92 27.22
CA SER A 82 35.01 -35.85 27.51
C SER A 82 35.23 -35.62 29.02
N PHE A 83 34.71 -36.43 29.92
CA PHE A 83 34.77 -36.18 31.37
C PHE A 83 36.18 -35.87 31.92
N LYS A 84 37.16 -36.65 31.45
CA LYS A 84 38.57 -36.49 31.89
C LYS A 84 39.25 -35.24 31.36
N GLU A 85 38.90 -34.83 30.16
CA GLU A 85 39.46 -33.67 29.47
C GLU A 85 38.73 -32.36 29.83
N CYS A 86 37.48 -32.48 30.29
CA CYS A 86 36.64 -31.38 30.63
C CYS A 86 37.17 -30.60 31.84
N LYS A 87 37.61 -29.36 31.63
CA LYS A 87 38.16 -28.49 32.65
C LYS A 87 37.08 -27.83 33.55
N MET A 88 35.81 -27.90 33.17
CA MET A 88 34.70 -27.48 34.00
C MET A 88 34.65 -28.28 35.29
N LYS A 89 34.55 -27.59 36.42
CA LYS A 89 34.34 -28.21 37.74
C LYS A 89 32.91 -28.01 38.23
N GLY A 90 32.40 -26.81 38.13
CA GLY A 90 31.05 -26.46 38.52
C GLY A 90 30.24 -25.83 37.37
N PHE A 91 28.91 -25.78 37.53
CA PHE A 91 28.00 -25.23 36.57
C PHE A 91 26.82 -24.56 37.27
N VAL A 92 26.42 -23.37 36.76
CA VAL A 92 25.16 -22.71 37.16
C VAL A 92 24.40 -22.38 35.90
N GLY A 93 23.20 -22.96 35.72
CA GLY A 93 22.35 -22.70 34.59
C GLY A 93 21.01 -22.14 35.05
N VAL A 94 20.56 -21.05 34.38
CA VAL A 94 19.29 -20.37 34.67
C VAL A 94 18.49 -20.25 33.39
N PRO A 95 17.20 -20.67 33.38
CA PRO A 95 16.36 -20.59 32.20
C PRO A 95 15.96 -19.14 31.88
N ILE A 96 15.86 -18.83 30.60
CA ILE A 96 15.32 -17.56 30.08
C ILE A 96 13.87 -17.82 29.69
N HIS A 97 12.92 -17.10 30.29
CA HIS A 97 11.49 -17.28 30.07
C HIS A 97 10.91 -16.24 29.10
N TYR A 98 10.02 -16.69 28.25
CA TYR A 98 9.10 -15.84 27.48
C TYR A 98 7.67 -16.31 27.73
N GLY A 99 6.92 -15.59 28.54
CA GLY A 99 5.65 -16.08 29.07
C GLY A 99 5.88 -17.39 29.86
N ASN A 100 5.17 -18.45 29.47
CA ASN A 100 5.29 -19.77 30.11
C ASN A 100 6.28 -20.71 29.42
N GLN A 101 7.07 -20.23 28.46
CA GLN A 101 8.00 -21.07 27.70
C GLN A 101 9.45 -20.69 28.02
N VAL A 102 10.30 -21.71 28.12
CA VAL A 102 11.74 -21.51 28.20
C VAL A 102 12.28 -21.32 26.78
N VAL A 103 12.90 -20.18 26.52
CA VAL A 103 13.41 -19.78 25.21
C VAL A 103 14.93 -19.89 25.09
N GLY A 104 15.60 -20.15 26.21
CA GLY A 104 17.04 -20.31 26.27
C GLY A 104 17.55 -20.50 27.69
N VAL A 105 18.88 -20.59 27.81
CA VAL A 105 19.56 -20.75 29.10
C VAL A 105 20.77 -19.82 29.16
N ILE A 106 20.98 -19.17 30.30
CA ILE A 106 22.26 -18.52 30.67
C ILE A 106 23.02 -19.50 31.55
N ALA A 107 24.21 -19.87 31.14
CA ALA A 107 25.04 -20.82 31.83
C ALA A 107 26.41 -20.23 32.21
N LEU A 108 26.79 -20.35 33.50
CA LEU A 108 28.13 -20.10 34.00
C LEU A 108 28.89 -21.40 34.02
N ILE A 109 30.10 -21.38 33.49
CA ILE A 109 30.99 -22.52 33.45
C ILE A 109 32.17 -22.23 34.35
N LEU A 110 32.28 -22.99 35.46
CA LEU A 110 33.16 -22.69 36.55
C LEU A 110 34.44 -23.54 36.50
N PRO A 111 35.64 -22.92 36.42
CA PRO A 111 36.86 -23.62 36.66
C PRO A 111 37.02 -23.94 38.16
N ARG A 112 37.88 -24.93 38.48
CA ARG A 112 38.05 -25.47 39.84
C ARG A 112 38.28 -24.38 40.90
N PHE A 113 39.09 -23.37 40.61
CA PHE A 113 39.45 -22.32 41.54
C PHE A 113 38.37 -21.28 41.80
N LYS A 114 37.31 -21.22 40.94
CA LYS A 114 36.18 -20.28 41.09
C LYS A 114 34.99 -20.87 41.83
N VAL A 115 34.86 -22.18 41.85
CA VAL A 115 33.68 -22.88 42.40
C VAL A 115 33.41 -22.45 43.84
N LYS A 116 34.39 -22.56 44.73
CA LYS A 116 34.23 -22.26 46.14
C LYS A 116 33.75 -20.83 46.41
N ALA A 117 34.43 -19.86 45.80
CA ALA A 117 34.15 -18.45 45.98
C ALA A 117 32.73 -18.07 45.46
N LEU A 118 32.27 -18.73 44.36
CA LEU A 118 30.95 -18.47 43.80
C LEU A 118 29.87 -19.16 44.62
N PHE A 119 30.07 -20.39 45.09
CA PHE A 119 29.13 -21.12 45.87
C PHE A 119 28.96 -20.56 47.31
N GLU A 120 29.96 -19.88 47.84
CA GLU A 120 29.82 -19.08 49.09
C GLU A 120 28.84 -17.89 48.95
N LYS A 121 28.61 -17.41 47.71
CA LYS A 121 27.67 -16.32 47.37
C LYS A 121 26.57 -16.79 46.41
N LEU A 122 26.20 -18.06 46.48
CA LEU A 122 25.32 -18.71 45.51
C LEU A 122 24.01 -17.99 45.30
N ASP A 123 23.30 -17.68 46.40
CA ASP A 123 21.95 -17.04 46.34
C ASP A 123 21.99 -15.71 45.60
N SER A 124 22.99 -14.87 45.90
CA SER A 124 23.16 -13.59 45.21
C SER A 124 23.54 -13.74 43.76
N THR A 125 24.31 -14.78 43.41
CA THR A 125 24.70 -15.07 42.04
C THR A 125 23.49 -15.59 41.24
N VAL A 126 22.69 -16.49 41.81
CA VAL A 126 21.49 -17.02 41.16
C VAL A 126 20.49 -15.88 40.91
N THR A 127 20.22 -15.07 41.94
CA THR A 127 19.33 -13.90 41.81
C THR A 127 19.81 -12.93 40.73
N PHE A 128 21.13 -12.68 40.67
CA PHE A 128 21.73 -11.86 39.61
C PHE A 128 21.49 -12.49 38.23
N MET A 129 21.69 -13.80 38.07
CA MET A 129 21.50 -14.51 36.83
C MET A 129 20.05 -14.53 36.39
N GLU A 130 19.10 -14.68 37.33
CA GLU A 130 17.64 -14.61 37.06
C GLU A 130 17.26 -13.22 36.54
N ASN A 131 17.75 -12.16 37.21
CA ASN A 131 17.52 -10.79 36.75
C ASN A 131 18.13 -10.57 35.34
N MET A 132 19.28 -11.16 35.04
CA MET A 132 19.89 -11.09 33.74
C MET A 132 19.07 -11.85 32.68
N ALA A 133 18.54 -13.03 33.04
CA ALA A 133 17.64 -13.79 32.17
C ALA A 133 16.36 -13.02 31.83
N GLU A 134 15.77 -12.33 32.83
CA GLU A 134 14.61 -11.47 32.64
C GLU A 134 14.92 -10.28 31.70
N LEU A 135 16.07 -9.62 31.85
CA LEU A 135 16.47 -8.52 30.98
C LEU A 135 16.66 -8.97 29.53
N VAL A 136 17.24 -10.15 29.30
CA VAL A 136 17.34 -10.73 27.95
C VAL A 136 15.95 -11.01 27.36
N ALA A 137 15.04 -11.56 28.17
CA ALA A 137 13.66 -11.83 27.76
C ALA A 137 12.89 -10.55 27.38
N VAL A 138 12.99 -9.50 28.21
CA VAL A 138 12.38 -8.19 27.92
C VAL A 138 12.91 -7.58 26.63
N GLN A 139 14.22 -7.62 26.43
CA GLN A 139 14.83 -7.10 25.20
C GLN A 139 14.39 -7.88 23.96
N MET A 140 14.26 -9.20 24.08
CA MET A 140 13.73 -10.04 23.03
C MET A 140 12.28 -9.67 22.69
N MET A 141 11.44 -9.48 23.71
CA MET A 141 10.04 -9.08 23.56
C MET A 141 9.91 -7.73 22.82
N ASN A 142 10.63 -6.73 23.29
CA ASN A 142 10.65 -5.41 22.64
C ASN A 142 11.04 -5.48 21.16
N GLN A 143 11.99 -6.34 20.81
CA GLN A 143 12.43 -6.51 19.43
C GLN A 143 11.36 -7.22 18.57
N ILE A 144 10.66 -8.21 19.14
CA ILE A 144 9.56 -8.91 18.45
C ILE A 144 8.39 -7.95 18.21
N GLU A 145 7.98 -7.18 19.22
CA GLU A 145 6.93 -6.20 19.11
C GLU A 145 7.25 -5.13 18.07
N LYS A 146 8.49 -4.60 18.10
CA LYS A 146 8.95 -3.64 17.10
C LYS A 146 8.90 -4.21 15.69
N GLN A 147 9.34 -5.45 15.48
CA GLN A 147 9.25 -6.12 14.18
C GLN A 147 7.79 -6.32 13.75
N GLY A 148 6.91 -6.73 14.67
CA GLY A 148 5.48 -6.89 14.41
C GLY A 148 4.81 -5.59 13.99
N LEU A 149 5.13 -4.48 14.67
CA LEU A 149 4.64 -3.14 14.30
C LEU A 149 5.12 -2.73 12.91
N TRP A 150 6.40 -2.93 12.59
CA TRP A 150 6.95 -2.64 11.26
C TRP A 150 6.27 -3.45 10.16
N GLN A 151 6.01 -4.74 10.38
CA GLN A 151 5.30 -5.56 9.41
C GLN A 151 3.88 -5.05 9.15
N ARG A 152 3.16 -4.64 10.21
CA ARG A 152 1.82 -4.05 10.08
C ARG A 152 1.85 -2.74 9.29
N VAL A 153 2.83 -1.87 9.56
CA VAL A 153 2.99 -0.61 8.82
C VAL A 153 3.20 -0.89 7.34
N LEU A 154 4.15 -1.78 6.99
CA LEU A 154 4.40 -2.16 5.60
C LEU A 154 3.18 -2.78 4.91
N GLN A 155 2.40 -3.59 5.62
CA GLN A 155 1.15 -4.15 5.09
C GLN A 155 0.12 -3.06 4.80
N ILE A 156 -0.04 -2.09 5.70
CA ILE A 156 -0.97 -0.96 5.52
C ILE A 156 -0.50 -0.08 4.35
N GLU A 157 0.78 0.24 4.26
CA GLU A 157 1.34 1.02 3.14
C GLU A 157 1.09 0.30 1.81
N ALA A 158 1.36 -1.01 1.72
CA ALA A 158 1.11 -1.79 0.51
C ALA A 158 -0.38 -1.84 0.13
N MET A 159 -1.28 -1.95 1.12
CA MET A 159 -2.73 -1.87 0.87
C MET A 159 -3.15 -0.51 0.34
N MET A 160 -2.61 0.58 0.91
CA MET A 160 -2.90 1.94 0.47
C MET A 160 -2.38 2.23 -0.95
N ASP A 161 -1.25 1.63 -1.34
CA ASP A 161 -0.69 1.79 -2.69
C ASP A 161 -1.47 1.03 -3.77
N ILE A 162 -2.20 -0.04 -3.39
CA ILE A 162 -3.10 -0.78 -4.29
C ILE A 162 -4.43 -0.02 -4.50
N MET A 163 -4.82 0.84 -3.55
CA MET A 163 -6.04 1.64 -3.71
C MET A 163 -5.89 2.58 -4.91
N GLU A 164 -6.96 2.73 -5.66
CA GLU A 164 -6.98 3.66 -6.80
C GLU A 164 -7.13 5.13 -6.37
N ASP A 165 -7.69 5.37 -5.20
CA ASP A 165 -7.89 6.70 -4.65
C ASP A 165 -6.58 7.29 -4.13
N ALA A 166 -6.39 8.59 -4.35
CA ALA A 166 -5.23 9.31 -3.84
C ALA A 166 -5.41 9.61 -2.35
N VAL A 167 -4.55 9.03 -1.49
CA VAL A 167 -4.64 9.16 -0.04
C VAL A 167 -3.48 9.98 0.50
N LEU A 168 -3.82 10.96 1.34
CA LEU A 168 -2.90 11.78 2.10
C LEU A 168 -3.26 11.72 3.58
N TYR A 169 -2.28 11.44 4.45
CA TYR A 169 -2.42 11.58 5.89
C TYR A 169 -1.44 12.63 6.41
N THR A 170 -1.96 13.57 7.20
CA THR A 170 -1.20 14.64 7.83
C THR A 170 -1.38 14.60 9.34
N ASP A 171 -0.45 15.20 10.08
CA ASP A 171 -0.67 15.53 11.47
C ASP A 171 -1.73 16.66 11.62
N GLY A 172 -2.09 17.00 12.87
CA GLY A 172 -3.07 18.06 13.16
C GLY A 172 -2.63 19.46 12.72
N TYR A 173 -1.36 19.64 12.38
CA TYR A 173 -0.78 20.89 11.90
C TYR A 173 -0.63 20.96 10.38
N GLY A 174 -0.98 19.90 9.69
CA GLY A 174 -0.87 19.81 8.24
C GLY A 174 0.49 19.37 7.73
N ASN A 175 1.38 18.83 8.58
CA ASN A 175 2.61 18.20 8.11
C ASN A 175 2.32 16.81 7.58
N VAL A 176 2.84 16.49 6.42
CA VAL A 176 2.62 15.21 5.75
C VAL A 176 3.28 14.08 6.52
N VAL A 177 2.49 13.11 6.94
CA VAL A 177 2.95 11.88 7.60
C VAL A 177 3.07 10.74 6.60
N TYR A 178 2.05 10.59 5.73
CA TYR A 178 2.00 9.55 4.72
C TYR A 178 1.23 10.03 3.48
N LEU A 179 1.63 9.52 2.32
CA LEU A 179 0.91 9.64 1.07
C LEU A 179 1.15 8.38 0.22
N ASN A 180 0.11 7.90 -0.45
CA ASN A 180 0.18 6.72 -1.28
C ASN A 180 0.66 7.03 -2.71
N GLN A 181 0.95 5.99 -3.48
CA GLN A 181 1.41 6.13 -4.86
C GLN A 181 0.41 6.86 -5.77
N PRO A 182 -0.92 6.57 -5.74
CA PRO A 182 -1.90 7.36 -6.48
C PRO A 182 -1.91 8.86 -6.14
N PHE A 183 -1.64 9.23 -4.89
CA PHE A 183 -1.51 10.67 -4.55
C PHE A 183 -0.33 11.30 -5.26
N LYS A 184 0.83 10.64 -5.29
CA LYS A 184 2.02 11.15 -6.01
C LYS A 184 1.74 11.36 -7.48
N GLU A 185 1.05 10.42 -8.12
CA GLU A 185 0.72 10.47 -9.54
C GLU A 185 -0.30 11.57 -9.85
N ASN A 186 -1.42 11.62 -9.09
CA ASN A 186 -2.48 12.59 -9.34
C ASN A 186 -2.10 14.03 -8.97
N PHE A 187 -1.16 14.21 -8.03
CA PHE A 187 -0.67 15.52 -7.59
C PHE A 187 0.71 15.85 -8.11
N GLU A 188 1.23 15.06 -9.07
CA GLU A 188 2.54 15.25 -9.74
C GLU A 188 3.71 15.44 -8.75
N VAL A 189 3.67 14.72 -7.64
CA VAL A 189 4.67 14.83 -6.57
C VAL A 189 5.96 14.13 -7.00
N GLN A 190 7.02 14.89 -7.24
CA GLN A 190 8.35 14.37 -7.61
C GLN A 190 9.29 14.23 -6.41
N GLU A 191 9.03 14.98 -5.34
CA GLU A 191 9.86 14.99 -4.14
C GLU A 191 9.18 14.28 -2.97
N ASP A 192 9.97 13.83 -1.98
CA ASP A 192 9.40 13.36 -0.71
C ASP A 192 8.81 14.53 0.07
N LEU A 193 7.49 14.46 0.30
CA LEU A 193 6.74 15.46 1.05
C LEU A 193 6.64 15.15 2.55
N ARG A 194 7.12 14.02 3.04
CA ARG A 194 7.05 13.64 4.45
C ARG A 194 7.72 14.70 5.33
N GLY A 195 7.01 15.14 6.36
CA GLY A 195 7.44 16.21 7.26
C GLY A 195 7.27 17.64 6.72
N LYS A 196 6.96 17.81 5.42
CA LYS A 196 6.66 19.13 4.85
C LYS A 196 5.19 19.51 5.13
N ASN A 197 4.92 20.80 5.28
CA ASN A 197 3.55 21.27 5.51
C ASN A 197 2.78 21.38 4.19
N ILE A 198 1.68 20.63 4.07
CA ILE A 198 0.88 20.53 2.84
C ILE A 198 0.21 21.85 2.48
N CYS A 199 -0.16 22.68 3.46
CA CYS A 199 -0.79 23.98 3.23
C CYS A 199 0.14 24.98 2.53
N LYS A 200 1.47 24.82 2.72
CA LYS A 200 2.46 25.67 2.02
C LYS A 200 2.65 25.24 0.57
N ILE A 201 2.38 23.98 0.26
CA ILE A 201 2.52 23.41 -1.08
C ILE A 201 1.23 23.65 -1.87
N TYR A 202 0.09 23.32 -1.27
CA TYR A 202 -1.23 23.50 -1.86
C TYR A 202 -2.12 24.33 -0.93
N PRO A 203 -2.30 25.64 -1.18
CA PRO A 203 -3.01 26.55 -0.27
C PRO A 203 -4.48 26.18 0.00
N VAL A 204 -5.11 25.38 -0.85
CA VAL A 204 -6.49 24.90 -0.65
C VAL A 204 -6.66 24.14 0.68
N PHE A 205 -5.61 23.46 1.13
CA PHE A 205 -5.65 22.72 2.40
C PHE A 205 -5.77 23.64 3.61
N GLU A 206 -5.25 24.87 3.55
CA GLU A 206 -5.33 25.83 4.66
C GLU A 206 -6.77 26.07 5.09
N ARG A 207 -7.68 26.20 4.14
CA ARG A 207 -9.10 26.36 4.40
C ARG A 207 -9.69 25.16 5.14
N TRP A 208 -9.36 23.94 4.73
CA TRP A 208 -9.90 22.70 5.33
C TRP A 208 -9.39 22.48 6.76
N PHE A 209 -8.16 22.88 7.05
CA PHE A 209 -7.63 22.86 8.41
C PHE A 209 -8.30 23.92 9.31
N LYS A 210 -8.58 25.11 8.78
CA LYS A 210 -9.24 26.19 9.52
C LYS A 210 -10.71 25.87 9.84
N GLU A 211 -11.44 25.31 8.92
CA GLU A 211 -12.86 25.01 9.08
C GLU A 211 -13.11 23.84 10.06
N ARG A 212 -12.11 23.02 10.34
CA ARG A 212 -12.15 21.86 11.25
C ARG A 212 -13.30 20.88 11.02
N LYS A 213 -13.94 20.90 9.85
CA LYS A 213 -15.03 19.99 9.48
C LYS A 213 -14.47 18.82 8.68
N SER A 214 -15.06 17.63 8.88
CA SER A 214 -14.86 16.53 7.95
C SER A 214 -15.53 16.86 6.62
N LEU A 215 -14.86 16.54 5.52
CA LEU A 215 -15.38 16.72 4.17
C LEU A 215 -15.99 15.38 3.73
N GLU A 216 -17.18 15.44 3.13
CA GLU A 216 -17.83 14.26 2.55
C GLU A 216 -18.14 14.54 1.08
N HIS A 217 -17.41 13.88 0.18
CA HIS A 217 -17.59 13.97 -1.27
C HIS A 217 -17.68 15.40 -1.79
N VAL A 218 -16.82 16.28 -1.29
CA VAL A 218 -16.80 17.69 -1.69
C VAL A 218 -16.05 17.82 -3.01
N LYS A 219 -16.66 18.50 -3.98
CA LYS A 219 -16.01 18.83 -5.26
C LYS A 219 -14.82 19.74 -5.00
N VAL A 220 -13.68 19.39 -5.60
CA VAL A 220 -12.44 20.15 -5.43
C VAL A 220 -11.69 20.31 -6.74
N SER A 221 -11.08 21.47 -6.93
CA SER A 221 -10.05 21.70 -7.92
C SER A 221 -8.79 22.19 -7.20
N VAL A 222 -7.67 21.53 -7.47
CA VAL A 222 -6.38 21.88 -6.87
C VAL A 222 -5.42 22.26 -7.98
N ASN A 223 -4.94 23.49 -7.93
CA ASN A 223 -3.92 23.95 -8.88
C ASN A 223 -2.55 23.36 -8.48
N LEU A 224 -1.95 22.60 -9.37
CA LEU A 224 -0.66 21.92 -9.18
C LEU A 224 0.50 22.70 -9.80
N GLY A 225 0.19 23.83 -10.42
CA GLY A 225 1.16 24.68 -11.14
C GLY A 225 1.28 24.30 -12.62
N THR A 226 1.45 23.05 -12.95
CA THR A 226 1.53 22.51 -14.33
C THR A 226 0.18 22.05 -14.85
N SER A 227 -0.67 21.56 -13.94
CA SER A 227 -2.00 21.00 -14.24
C SER A 227 -2.98 21.38 -13.13
N ILE A 228 -4.23 20.93 -13.26
CA ILE A 228 -5.25 21.10 -12.23
C ILE A 228 -5.84 19.72 -11.91
N PHE A 229 -5.75 19.33 -10.64
CA PHE A 229 -6.50 18.18 -10.16
C PHE A 229 -7.99 18.52 -10.03
N TYR A 230 -8.85 17.74 -10.66
CA TYR A 230 -10.30 17.82 -10.51
C TYR A 230 -10.83 16.52 -9.93
N GLY A 231 -11.63 16.60 -8.87
CA GLY A 231 -12.16 15.41 -8.23
C GLY A 231 -13.09 15.69 -7.07
N MET A 232 -13.33 14.65 -6.29
CA MET A 232 -13.99 14.73 -5.00
C MET A 232 -12.98 14.48 -3.89
N VAL A 233 -13.16 15.14 -2.76
CA VAL A 233 -12.39 14.92 -1.54
C VAL A 233 -13.31 14.49 -0.41
N THR A 234 -12.88 13.46 0.29
CA THR A 234 -13.42 13.04 1.58
C THR A 234 -12.32 13.18 2.60
N SER A 235 -12.61 13.76 3.76
CA SER A 235 -11.62 13.84 4.84
C SER A 235 -12.19 13.37 6.17
N ARG A 236 -11.33 12.76 6.98
CA ARG A 236 -11.66 12.36 8.35
C ARG A 236 -10.53 12.70 9.30
N ARG A 237 -10.89 13.20 10.49
CA ARG A 237 -9.94 13.43 11.57
C ARG A 237 -9.73 12.16 12.37
N VAL A 238 -8.48 11.90 12.69
CA VAL A 238 -8.07 10.73 13.48
C VAL A 238 -7.83 11.17 14.92
N TYR A 239 -8.52 10.52 15.85
CA TYR A 239 -8.40 10.78 17.27
C TYR A 239 -7.87 9.55 18.00
N LEU A 240 -7.06 9.76 19.01
CA LEU A 240 -6.67 8.75 19.99
C LEU A 240 -6.96 9.32 21.39
N SER A 241 -7.87 8.70 22.15
CA SER A 241 -8.23 9.12 23.51
C SER A 241 -8.52 10.64 23.63
N GLU A 242 -9.39 11.19 22.77
CA GLU A 242 -9.77 12.61 22.69
C GLU A 242 -8.73 13.57 22.10
N GLN A 243 -7.49 13.16 21.89
CA GLN A 243 -6.48 13.94 21.23
C GLN A 243 -6.54 13.75 19.72
N GLU A 244 -6.58 14.86 18.96
CA GLU A 244 -6.47 14.85 17.49
C GLU A 244 -5.03 14.51 17.09
N TYR A 245 -4.88 13.41 16.35
CA TYR A 245 -3.58 12.95 15.84
C TYR A 245 -3.31 13.42 14.42
N GLY A 246 -4.36 13.65 13.63
CA GLY A 246 -4.19 14.12 12.28
C GLY A 246 -5.45 14.02 11.43
N VAL A 247 -5.28 14.23 10.12
CA VAL A 247 -6.36 14.21 9.15
C VAL A 247 -5.99 13.34 7.96
N ILE A 248 -6.90 12.42 7.60
CA ILE A 248 -6.82 11.65 6.37
C ILE A 248 -7.66 12.34 5.30
N PHE A 249 -7.10 12.54 4.13
CA PHE A 249 -7.78 12.99 2.93
C PHE A 249 -7.74 11.88 1.89
N CYS A 250 -8.89 11.62 1.27
CA CYS A 250 -9.05 10.70 0.16
C CYS A 250 -9.58 11.48 -1.04
N PHE A 251 -8.86 11.46 -2.15
CA PHE A 251 -9.19 12.19 -3.36
C PHE A 251 -9.55 11.19 -4.46
N GLN A 252 -10.72 11.40 -5.06
CA GLN A 252 -11.25 10.61 -6.17
C GLN A 252 -11.25 11.47 -7.42
N PRO A 253 -10.36 11.22 -8.40
CA PRO A 253 -10.35 11.99 -9.64
C PRO A 253 -11.65 11.83 -10.43
N TYR A 254 -12.16 12.91 -11.02
CA TYR A 254 -13.42 12.87 -11.78
C TYR A 254 -13.40 11.91 -12.96
N HIS A 255 -12.27 11.77 -13.64
CA HIS A 255 -12.18 10.84 -14.76
C HIS A 255 -12.45 9.38 -14.36
N ARG A 256 -12.12 8.98 -13.14
CA ARG A 256 -12.39 7.63 -12.60
C ARG A 256 -13.84 7.44 -12.17
N LEU A 257 -14.44 8.44 -11.54
CA LEU A 257 -15.87 8.42 -11.19
C LEU A 257 -16.74 8.25 -12.43
N HIS A 258 -16.39 8.92 -13.52
CA HIS A 258 -17.10 8.78 -14.79
C HIS A 258 -16.86 7.42 -15.47
N SER A 259 -15.63 6.89 -15.46
CA SER A 259 -15.34 5.59 -16.09
C SER A 259 -16.07 4.44 -15.41
N SER A 260 -16.11 4.42 -14.08
CA SER A 260 -16.78 3.36 -13.33
C SER A 260 -18.30 3.38 -13.49
N LEU A 261 -18.92 4.56 -13.47
CA LEU A 261 -20.37 4.70 -13.70
C LEU A 261 -20.76 4.38 -15.15
N ASN A 262 -19.93 4.76 -16.11
CA ASN A 262 -20.23 4.58 -17.53
C ASN A 262 -20.02 3.14 -18.01
N GLN A 263 -19.05 2.40 -17.47
CA GLN A 263 -18.89 0.97 -17.78
C GLN A 263 -20.13 0.14 -17.41
N PHE A 264 -20.84 0.53 -16.34
CA PHE A 264 -22.02 -0.21 -15.88
C PHE A 264 -23.34 0.22 -16.57
N LEU A 265 -23.46 1.46 -17.03
CA LEU A 265 -24.74 2.01 -17.49
C LEU A 265 -24.83 2.24 -19.01
N GLU A 266 -23.73 2.48 -19.71
CA GLU A 266 -23.76 2.93 -21.11
C GLU A 266 -23.63 1.81 -22.16
N GLY A 267 -23.00 0.69 -21.81
CA GLY A 267 -22.71 -0.41 -22.76
C GLY A 267 -23.74 -1.51 -22.84
N THR A 268 -24.79 -1.48 -22.02
CA THR A 268 -25.62 -2.64 -21.82
C THR A 268 -26.75 -2.79 -22.80
N MET A 269 -26.73 -3.90 -23.53
CA MET A 269 -27.87 -4.64 -24.05
C MET A 269 -28.74 -4.05 -25.20
N VAL A 270 -28.36 -2.93 -25.80
CA VAL A 270 -29.06 -2.47 -27.00
C VAL A 270 -28.53 -3.26 -28.18
N THR A 271 -29.32 -4.20 -28.67
CA THR A 271 -29.01 -5.01 -29.85
C THR A 271 -29.89 -4.65 -30.99
N PHE A 272 -29.47 -4.94 -32.22
CA PHE A 272 -30.35 -4.80 -33.39
C PHE A 272 -31.59 -5.69 -33.32
N HIS A 273 -31.54 -6.81 -32.61
CA HIS A 273 -32.69 -7.67 -32.41
C HIS A 273 -33.78 -6.94 -31.61
N TRP A 274 -33.39 -6.29 -30.51
CA TRP A 274 -34.29 -5.51 -29.69
C TRP A 274 -34.84 -4.28 -30.41
N LEU A 275 -34.01 -3.59 -31.20
CA LEU A 275 -34.43 -2.42 -31.98
C LEU A 275 -35.36 -2.77 -33.16
N GLY A 276 -35.39 -4.03 -33.57
CA GLY A 276 -36.25 -4.48 -34.69
C GLY A 276 -37.75 -4.26 -34.48
N GLU A 277 -38.18 -4.08 -33.24
CA GLU A 277 -39.57 -3.74 -32.92
C GLU A 277 -39.90 -2.25 -33.17
N PHE A 278 -38.90 -1.39 -33.27
CA PHE A 278 -39.05 0.07 -33.33
C PHE A 278 -38.56 0.69 -34.65
N LEU A 279 -37.80 -0.04 -35.45
CA LEU A 279 -37.14 0.47 -36.66
C LEU A 279 -37.63 -0.28 -37.91
N SER A 280 -37.69 0.44 -39.04
CA SER A 280 -37.95 -0.19 -40.31
C SER A 280 -36.79 -1.13 -40.73
N PRO A 281 -37.06 -2.19 -41.50
CA PRO A 281 -36.02 -3.11 -41.98
C PRO A 281 -34.87 -2.41 -42.74
N GLU A 282 -35.20 -1.35 -43.52
CA GLU A 282 -34.22 -0.59 -44.28
C GLU A 282 -33.22 0.17 -43.40
N VAL A 283 -33.71 0.82 -42.32
CA VAL A 283 -32.89 1.52 -41.33
C VAL A 283 -32.03 0.53 -40.58
N MET A 284 -32.58 -0.62 -40.22
CA MET A 284 -31.86 -1.71 -39.55
C MET A 284 -30.72 -2.26 -40.40
N GLU A 285 -30.96 -2.53 -41.67
CA GLU A 285 -29.93 -3.02 -42.59
C GLU A 285 -28.83 -2.00 -42.78
N THR A 286 -29.17 -0.71 -42.92
CA THR A 286 -28.26 0.38 -43.02
C THR A 286 -27.40 0.51 -41.78
N ALA A 287 -28.01 0.48 -40.60
CA ALA A 287 -27.26 0.56 -39.33
C ALA A 287 -26.31 -0.62 -39.13
N ARG A 288 -26.70 -1.84 -39.54
CA ARG A 288 -25.80 -3.01 -39.51
C ARG A 288 -24.60 -2.86 -40.41
N LYS A 289 -24.80 -2.36 -41.66
CA LYS A 289 -23.69 -2.09 -42.59
C LYS A 289 -22.68 -1.08 -42.01
N PHE A 290 -23.17 -0.07 -41.30
CA PHE A 290 -22.31 0.92 -40.66
C PHE A 290 -21.67 0.42 -39.35
N ALA A 291 -22.23 -0.58 -38.69
CA ALA A 291 -21.59 -1.22 -37.55
C ALA A 291 -20.30 -1.96 -37.93
N GLU A 292 -20.24 -2.53 -39.13
CA GLU A 292 -19.09 -3.24 -39.67
C GLU A 292 -17.94 -2.28 -40.09
N LYS A 293 -18.27 -1.00 -40.30
CA LYS A 293 -17.31 0.04 -40.71
C LYS A 293 -16.84 0.83 -39.52
N ASP A 294 -15.56 1.18 -39.50
CA ASP A 294 -14.96 2.02 -38.44
C ASP A 294 -14.96 3.51 -38.81
N GLU A 295 -16.08 3.97 -39.37
CA GLU A 295 -16.28 5.36 -39.79
C GLU A 295 -17.05 6.15 -38.74
N ASN A 296 -16.81 7.47 -38.67
CA ASN A 296 -17.65 8.39 -37.91
C ASN A 296 -19.01 8.53 -38.58
N LEU A 297 -20.06 8.61 -37.79
CA LEU A 297 -21.45 8.65 -38.29
C LEU A 297 -22.23 9.82 -37.74
N LEU A 298 -23.14 10.34 -38.57
CA LEU A 298 -24.17 11.24 -38.16
C LEU A 298 -25.54 10.50 -38.28
N ILE A 299 -26.22 10.36 -37.15
CA ILE A 299 -27.53 9.72 -37.04
C ILE A 299 -28.55 10.81 -36.84
N THR A 300 -29.47 10.93 -37.80
CA THR A 300 -30.53 11.93 -37.79
C THR A 300 -31.89 11.25 -37.70
N GLY A 301 -32.80 11.75 -36.90
CA GLY A 301 -34.15 11.22 -36.73
C GLY A 301 -35.00 12.16 -35.89
N GLU A 302 -36.27 11.84 -35.72
CA GLU A 302 -37.24 12.68 -34.99
C GLU A 302 -37.04 12.65 -33.47
N ASP A 303 -36.35 11.60 -32.95
CA ASP A 303 -36.14 11.40 -31.50
C ASP A 303 -34.71 11.10 -31.20
N ASN A 304 -34.10 11.95 -30.38
CA ASN A 304 -32.72 11.77 -29.93
C ASN A 304 -32.52 10.51 -29.08
N ALA A 305 -33.52 10.05 -28.33
CA ALA A 305 -33.42 8.83 -27.55
C ALA A 305 -33.32 7.59 -28.47
N LEU A 306 -34.10 7.56 -29.55
CA LEU A 306 -34.02 6.49 -30.55
C LEU A 306 -32.72 6.54 -31.33
N ASN A 307 -32.25 7.74 -31.71
CA ASN A 307 -30.96 7.94 -32.36
C ASN A 307 -29.79 7.42 -31.51
N GLU A 308 -29.83 7.67 -30.20
CA GLU A 308 -28.85 7.14 -29.23
C GLU A 308 -28.92 5.60 -29.14
N LEU A 309 -30.09 5.01 -29.09
CA LEU A 309 -30.22 3.55 -29.05
C LEU A 309 -29.67 2.91 -30.33
N ILE A 310 -29.87 3.53 -31.51
CA ILE A 310 -29.24 3.10 -32.77
C ILE A 310 -27.71 3.19 -32.66
N ALA A 311 -27.16 4.30 -32.13
CA ALA A 311 -25.75 4.47 -31.93
C ALA A 311 -25.16 3.39 -31.03
N LYS A 312 -25.83 3.06 -29.92
CA LYS A 312 -25.42 1.97 -29.00
C LYS A 312 -25.46 0.60 -29.68
N ALA A 313 -26.47 0.32 -30.49
CA ALA A 313 -26.55 -0.93 -31.26
C ALA A 313 -25.44 -1.03 -32.30
N ILE A 314 -25.12 0.06 -32.99
CA ILE A 314 -24.00 0.14 -33.92
C ILE A 314 -22.68 -0.16 -33.18
N PHE A 315 -22.47 0.44 -32.03
CA PHE A 315 -21.29 0.17 -31.20
C PHE A 315 -21.20 -1.30 -30.80
N ASN A 316 -22.28 -1.87 -30.27
CA ASN A 316 -22.31 -3.25 -29.77
C ASN A 316 -22.05 -4.31 -30.86
N HIS A 317 -22.27 -3.97 -32.12
CA HIS A 317 -22.00 -4.83 -33.27
C HIS A 317 -20.73 -4.44 -34.05
N SER A 318 -20.00 -3.42 -33.58
CA SER A 318 -18.78 -2.94 -34.25
C SER A 318 -17.53 -3.71 -33.81
N VAL A 319 -16.44 -3.47 -34.54
CA VAL A 319 -15.09 -3.97 -34.16
C VAL A 319 -14.61 -3.41 -32.83
N ARG A 320 -15.14 -2.25 -32.39
CA ARG A 320 -14.80 -1.58 -31.12
C ARG A 320 -15.67 -1.99 -29.94
N ARG A 321 -16.50 -3.01 -30.07
CA ARG A 321 -17.44 -3.45 -29.02
C ARG A 321 -16.80 -3.84 -27.67
N LEU A 322 -15.50 -4.16 -27.67
CA LEU A 322 -14.73 -4.52 -26.46
C LEU A 322 -13.98 -3.31 -25.87
N GLU A 323 -13.96 -2.19 -26.59
CA GLU A 323 -13.41 -0.93 -26.13
C GLU A 323 -14.48 -0.14 -25.34
N GLY A 324 -14.20 1.04 -24.89
CA GLY A 324 -15.19 1.87 -24.18
C GLY A 324 -16.21 2.54 -25.10
N ILE A 325 -17.45 2.72 -24.63
CA ILE A 325 -18.43 3.66 -25.20
C ILE A 325 -18.79 4.72 -24.16
N LYS A 326 -18.95 5.96 -24.60
CA LYS A 326 -19.45 7.02 -23.75
C LYS A 326 -20.45 7.89 -24.49
N VAL A 327 -21.60 8.15 -23.85
CA VAL A 327 -22.64 9.05 -24.36
C VAL A 327 -22.52 10.40 -23.69
N ILE A 328 -22.52 11.46 -24.49
CA ILE A 328 -22.41 12.85 -24.03
C ILE A 328 -23.64 13.61 -24.51
N TYR A 329 -24.43 14.07 -23.56
CA TYR A 329 -25.56 14.95 -23.84
C TYR A 329 -25.11 16.41 -23.75
N MET A 330 -25.03 17.10 -24.86
CA MET A 330 -24.53 18.47 -24.92
C MET A 330 -25.34 19.46 -24.09
N GLN A 331 -26.62 19.16 -23.84
CA GLN A 331 -27.46 19.94 -22.93
C GLN A 331 -27.00 19.91 -21.47
N ASN A 332 -26.24 18.88 -21.07
CA ASN A 332 -25.77 18.66 -19.70
C ASN A 332 -24.35 19.19 -19.48
N VAL A 333 -23.67 19.62 -20.54
CA VAL A 333 -22.29 20.13 -20.45
C VAL A 333 -22.33 21.67 -20.38
N TYR A 334 -21.77 22.24 -19.31
CA TYR A 334 -21.68 23.66 -19.18
C TYR A 334 -20.75 24.25 -20.27
N ARG A 335 -21.20 25.31 -20.95
CA ARG A 335 -20.46 25.92 -22.08
C ARG A 335 -19.02 26.28 -21.72
N ASP A 336 -18.78 26.79 -20.52
CA ASP A 336 -17.46 27.22 -20.06
C ASP A 336 -16.51 26.04 -19.75
N LEU A 337 -17.03 24.80 -19.70
CA LEU A 337 -16.25 23.59 -19.44
C LEU A 337 -16.06 22.74 -20.69
N LEU A 338 -16.64 23.11 -21.83
CA LEU A 338 -16.58 22.29 -23.06
C LEU A 338 -15.15 22.08 -23.54
N ASP A 339 -14.34 23.13 -23.54
CA ASP A 339 -12.94 23.07 -23.99
C ASP A 339 -12.12 22.12 -23.10
N ILE A 340 -12.28 22.25 -21.79
CA ILE A 340 -11.62 21.39 -20.79
C ILE A 340 -12.12 19.96 -20.93
N TYR A 341 -13.42 19.77 -21.08
CA TYR A 341 -14.01 18.44 -21.17
C TYR A 341 -13.56 17.66 -22.41
N PHE A 342 -13.49 18.31 -23.56
CA PHE A 342 -13.13 17.68 -24.84
C PHE A 342 -11.64 17.75 -25.15
N MET A 343 -11.03 18.92 -24.94
CA MET A 343 -9.76 19.30 -25.55
C MET A 343 -8.61 19.44 -24.56
N ASP A 344 -8.80 19.13 -23.28
CA ASP A 344 -7.74 19.14 -22.28
C ASP A 344 -6.82 17.91 -22.41
N GLU A 345 -5.64 18.00 -21.89
CA GLU A 345 -4.70 16.88 -21.75
C GLU A 345 -5.33 15.66 -21.07
N TYR A 346 -6.27 15.90 -20.17
CA TYR A 346 -7.09 14.88 -19.47
C TYR A 346 -8.53 14.83 -19.99
N GLY A 347 -8.79 15.43 -21.14
CA GLY A 347 -10.10 15.48 -21.75
C GLY A 347 -10.60 14.11 -22.21
N ILE A 348 -11.90 14.06 -22.52
CA ILE A 348 -12.58 12.81 -22.85
C ILE A 348 -12.01 12.13 -24.08
N ILE A 349 -11.54 12.88 -25.06
CA ILE A 349 -10.99 12.33 -26.31
C ILE A 349 -9.75 11.49 -26.05
N ARG A 350 -8.88 11.93 -25.13
CA ARG A 350 -7.70 11.16 -24.75
C ARG A 350 -8.07 9.91 -23.96
N ASN A 351 -8.99 10.05 -23.03
CA ASN A 351 -9.43 8.95 -22.15
C ASN A 351 -10.21 7.87 -22.89
N MET A 352 -10.74 8.20 -24.09
CA MET A 352 -11.50 7.28 -24.92
C MET A 352 -10.69 6.79 -26.13
N ASP A 353 -9.36 6.79 -26.05
CA ASP A 353 -8.53 6.24 -27.13
C ASP A 353 -8.96 4.81 -27.50
N LYS A 354 -9.12 4.55 -28.79
CA LYS A 354 -9.72 3.32 -29.37
C LYS A 354 -11.21 3.12 -29.09
N GLY A 355 -11.82 3.90 -28.19
CA GLY A 355 -13.23 3.82 -27.85
C GLY A 355 -14.16 4.53 -28.83
N THR A 356 -15.41 4.66 -28.44
CA THR A 356 -16.47 5.32 -29.20
C THR A 356 -17.16 6.40 -28.36
N LEU A 357 -17.27 7.61 -28.89
CA LEU A 357 -18.03 8.71 -28.31
C LEU A 357 -19.34 8.91 -29.04
N VAL A 358 -20.45 8.80 -28.35
CA VAL A 358 -21.77 9.17 -28.82
C VAL A 358 -22.08 10.58 -28.33
N ILE A 359 -22.26 11.51 -29.25
CA ILE A 359 -22.54 12.92 -28.93
C ILE A 359 -23.97 13.24 -29.35
N VAL A 360 -24.80 13.51 -28.33
CA VAL A 360 -26.21 13.85 -28.51
C VAL A 360 -26.37 15.37 -28.56
N GLN A 361 -27.01 15.88 -29.58
CA GLN A 361 -27.22 17.31 -29.86
C GLN A 361 -25.93 18.09 -30.13
N PRO A 362 -25.09 17.64 -31.10
CA PRO A 362 -23.82 18.32 -31.41
C PRO A 362 -23.96 19.80 -31.82
N GLU A 363 -25.13 20.19 -32.33
CA GLU A 363 -25.48 21.57 -32.69
C GLU A 363 -25.44 22.55 -31.49
N ARG A 364 -25.47 22.04 -30.27
CA ARG A 364 -25.35 22.84 -29.05
C ARG A 364 -23.91 23.17 -28.65
N MET A 365 -22.94 22.58 -29.32
CA MET A 365 -21.53 22.92 -29.14
C MET A 365 -21.27 24.34 -29.59
N SER A 366 -20.32 25.05 -28.94
CA SER A 366 -19.81 26.30 -29.48
C SER A 366 -19.07 26.05 -30.81
N LEU A 367 -19.09 27.04 -31.71
CA LEU A 367 -18.39 26.94 -32.98
C LEU A 367 -16.90 26.63 -32.81
N TYR A 368 -16.30 27.17 -31.76
CA TYR A 368 -14.90 26.89 -31.41
C TYR A 368 -14.64 25.40 -31.14
N VAL A 369 -15.52 24.75 -30.33
CA VAL A 369 -15.40 23.31 -30.02
C VAL A 369 -15.68 22.48 -31.25
N GLN A 370 -16.65 22.86 -32.07
CA GLN A 370 -16.94 22.18 -33.34
C GLN A 370 -15.73 22.20 -34.29
N ASP A 371 -15.08 23.37 -34.43
CA ASP A 371 -13.90 23.54 -35.26
C ASP A 371 -12.73 22.67 -34.78
N LYS A 372 -12.44 22.74 -33.49
CA LYS A 372 -11.41 21.89 -32.88
C LYS A 372 -11.67 20.40 -33.01
N LEU A 373 -12.93 19.99 -32.87
CA LEU A 373 -13.35 18.61 -33.02
C LEU A 373 -13.21 18.16 -34.49
N ALA A 374 -13.55 19.02 -35.46
CA ALA A 374 -13.35 18.77 -36.88
C ALA A 374 -11.86 18.59 -37.21
N ASP A 375 -11.02 19.46 -36.72
CA ASP A 375 -9.55 19.34 -36.86
C ASP A 375 -9.05 18.00 -36.30
N PHE A 376 -9.54 17.60 -35.12
CA PHE A 376 -9.18 16.32 -34.52
C PHE A 376 -9.66 15.13 -35.38
N ILE A 377 -10.90 15.15 -35.85
CA ILE A 377 -11.47 14.07 -36.67
C ILE A 377 -10.64 13.89 -37.96
N GLN A 378 -10.14 14.98 -38.55
CA GLN A 378 -9.34 14.93 -39.76
C GLN A 378 -7.88 14.49 -39.51
N SER A 379 -7.27 14.95 -38.42
CA SER A 379 -5.85 14.75 -38.13
C SER A 379 -5.54 13.57 -37.21
N GLY A 380 -6.47 13.16 -36.39
CA GLY A 380 -6.25 12.22 -35.29
C GLY A 380 -5.33 12.77 -34.20
N LYS A 381 -5.12 14.08 -34.16
CA LYS A 381 -4.16 14.72 -33.26
C LYS A 381 -4.83 15.84 -32.46
N LEU A 382 -4.57 15.83 -31.16
CA LEU A 382 -4.88 16.93 -30.27
C LEU A 382 -3.61 17.69 -29.92
N GLN A 383 -3.67 19.01 -29.97
CA GLN A 383 -2.53 19.87 -29.68
C GLN A 383 -2.78 20.65 -28.39
N PHE A 384 -1.91 20.45 -27.38
CA PHE A 384 -1.94 21.12 -26.08
C PHE A 384 -0.66 21.94 -25.92
N GLY A 385 -0.70 23.22 -26.25
CA GLY A 385 0.50 24.03 -26.23
C GLY A 385 1.62 23.44 -27.12
N ARG A 386 2.68 22.89 -26.50
CA ARG A 386 3.79 22.22 -27.21
C ARG A 386 3.63 20.70 -27.33
N LEU A 387 2.68 20.11 -26.64
CA LEU A 387 2.41 18.68 -26.63
C LEU A 387 1.40 18.33 -27.73
N THR A 388 1.72 17.29 -28.52
CA THR A 388 0.79 16.71 -29.50
C THR A 388 0.47 15.28 -29.05
N VAL A 389 -0.80 15.01 -28.78
CA VAL A 389 -1.30 13.68 -28.41
C VAL A 389 -2.06 13.10 -29.61
N ARG A 390 -1.80 11.83 -29.92
CA ARG A 390 -2.58 11.07 -30.89
C ARG A 390 -3.63 10.25 -30.16
N SER A 391 -4.85 10.25 -30.69
CA SER A 391 -5.94 9.43 -30.18
C SER A 391 -6.80 8.95 -31.35
N ASN A 392 -7.33 7.73 -31.23
CA ASN A 392 -8.17 7.11 -32.24
C ASN A 392 -9.57 6.86 -31.69
N VAL A 393 -10.40 7.88 -31.70
CA VAL A 393 -11.78 7.83 -31.21
C VAL A 393 -12.73 7.78 -32.39
N ARG A 394 -13.72 6.87 -32.31
CA ARG A 394 -14.87 6.86 -33.22
C ARG A 394 -15.97 7.76 -32.67
N PHE A 395 -16.54 8.60 -33.54
CA PHE A 395 -17.65 9.49 -33.18
C PHE A 395 -18.95 9.04 -33.81
N LEU A 396 -20.00 8.99 -32.99
CA LEU A 396 -21.37 8.79 -33.43
C LEU A 396 -22.18 10.02 -32.95
N PHE A 397 -22.56 10.87 -33.88
CA PHE A 397 -23.33 12.08 -33.59
C PHE A 397 -24.79 11.79 -33.74
N CYS A 398 -25.63 12.20 -32.77
CA CYS A 398 -27.07 12.03 -32.76
C CYS A 398 -27.76 13.40 -32.68
N THR A 399 -28.63 13.71 -33.61
CA THR A 399 -29.38 14.96 -33.66
C THR A 399 -30.78 14.80 -34.26
N THR A 400 -31.71 15.68 -33.87
CA THR A 400 -33.02 15.81 -34.48
C THR A 400 -33.05 16.97 -35.49
N GLU A 401 -31.99 17.76 -35.54
CA GLU A 401 -31.91 18.94 -36.41
C GLU A 401 -31.46 18.58 -37.83
N ASN A 402 -31.98 19.31 -38.78
CA ASN A 402 -31.50 19.24 -40.16
C ASN A 402 -30.23 20.09 -40.32
N LEU A 403 -29.07 19.50 -40.07
CA LEU A 403 -27.78 20.21 -40.12
C LEU A 403 -27.50 20.79 -41.50
N GLY A 404 -28.08 20.25 -42.58
CA GLY A 404 -27.92 20.79 -43.91
C GLY A 404 -28.62 22.15 -44.12
N GLU A 405 -29.67 22.44 -43.33
CA GLU A 405 -30.32 23.75 -43.30
C GLU A 405 -29.57 24.74 -42.36
N LEU A 406 -29.09 24.24 -41.21
CA LEU A 406 -28.29 25.03 -40.27
C LEU A 406 -27.00 25.57 -40.91
N VAL A 407 -26.29 24.75 -41.67
CA VAL A 407 -25.08 25.19 -42.38
C VAL A 407 -25.35 26.25 -43.47
N LYS A 408 -26.56 26.30 -44.03
CA LYS A 408 -26.95 27.32 -45.02
C LYS A 408 -27.35 28.63 -44.36
N SER A 409 -27.62 28.64 -43.04
CA SER A 409 -28.05 29.84 -42.29
C SER A 409 -26.89 30.56 -41.57
N ILE A 410 -25.70 30.03 -41.63
CA ILE A 410 -24.46 30.64 -41.17
C ILE A 410 -23.67 31.20 -42.38
#